data_7a848bad4130ac92490adb1d8e833c18
#
_entry.id   7a848bad4130ac92490adb1d8e833c18
#
_cell.length_a   1.000
_cell.length_b   1.000
_cell.length_c   1.000
_cell.angle_alpha   90.00
_cell.angle_beta   90.00
_cell.angle_gamma   90.00
#
_symmetry.space_group_name_H-M   'P 1'
#
loop_
_entity.id
_entity.type
_entity.pdbx_description
1 polymer ?
#
loop_
_entity_poly.entity_id
_entity_poly.type
_entity_poly.pdbx_seq_one_letter_code
_entity_poly.pdbx_strand_id
1 'polypeptide(L)'
;MSRESQKAQKPEVVVVTGASAGVGRAAVREFAKAGAHIGLLARGREGLEGAAREVESTGGKALILPTDVADHQQVEAAAQAVEEKLGPIDIWVNDAMTTIFAPFRQITPEEYKRATEVTYLGVVYGTMAALKRMLARDRGAIVQVGSALAYRSIPLQAPYCGAKSAIRGFTDSLRCELLHDRSHVHITMVQMPGLNTPQFNWCKTRLPRHPQPVPPVYAPEVAGRAIVWAAHHKRRDLLIPCSSCLGYS
;
A
#
# COMPACT_ATOMS: atom_id res chain seq x y z
N MET A 1 1.00 -46.63 -1.02
CA MET A 1 0.74 -45.29 -1.52
C MET A 1 1.13 -44.31 -0.40
N SER A 2 2.32 -43.77 -0.54
CA SER A 2 2.98 -42.92 0.44
C SER A 2 2.30 -41.54 0.47
N ARG A 3 1.77 -41.16 1.63
CA ARG A 3 1.44 -39.77 1.94
C ARG A 3 2.76 -39.00 2.04
N GLU A 4 3.18 -38.36 0.95
CA GLU A 4 4.23 -37.35 1.01
C GLU A 4 3.80 -36.28 2.00
N SER A 5 4.59 -36.13 3.03
CA SER A 5 4.46 -35.06 4.03
C SER A 5 4.55 -33.71 3.31
N GLN A 6 3.42 -33.04 3.11
CA GLN A 6 3.43 -31.60 2.80
C GLN A 6 4.21 -30.91 3.92
N LYS A 7 5.47 -30.56 3.65
CA LYS A 7 6.21 -29.63 4.52
C LYS A 7 5.34 -28.40 4.68
N ALA A 8 4.87 -28.16 5.89
CA ALA A 8 4.12 -26.95 6.20
C ALA A 8 4.96 -25.74 5.75
N GLN A 9 4.51 -25.05 4.71
CA GLN A 9 5.21 -23.89 4.18
C GLN A 9 5.21 -22.83 5.26
N LYS A 10 6.40 -22.26 5.56
CA LYS A 10 6.52 -21.20 6.57
C LYS A 10 5.60 -20.04 6.18
N PRO A 11 4.79 -19.51 7.11
CA PRO A 11 3.96 -18.34 6.84
C PRO A 11 4.77 -17.18 6.27
N GLU A 12 4.26 -16.51 5.26
CA GLU A 12 4.87 -15.29 4.73
C GLU A 12 4.76 -14.16 5.74
N VAL A 13 5.77 -13.31 5.80
CA VAL A 13 5.78 -12.09 6.62
C VAL A 13 5.48 -10.90 5.72
N VAL A 14 4.35 -10.27 5.98
CA VAL A 14 3.83 -9.15 5.18
C VAL A 14 3.80 -7.89 6.03
N VAL A 15 4.23 -6.76 5.48
CA VAL A 15 4.04 -5.43 6.07
C VAL A 15 3.04 -4.66 5.24
N VAL A 16 2.04 -4.06 5.90
CA VAL A 16 1.05 -3.20 5.24
C VAL A 16 1.01 -1.83 5.90
N THR A 17 1.35 -0.78 5.14
CA THR A 17 1.12 0.59 5.57
C THR A 17 -0.31 1.02 5.26
N GLY A 18 -0.95 1.81 6.12
CA GLY A 18 -2.37 2.13 5.98
C GLY A 18 -3.31 0.97 6.38
N ALA A 19 -2.83 0.03 7.19
CA ALA A 19 -3.52 -1.21 7.55
C ALA A 19 -4.83 -1.05 8.33
N SER A 20 -5.10 0.14 8.87
CA SER A 20 -6.25 0.36 9.78
C SER A 20 -7.60 0.40 9.07
N ALA A 21 -7.64 0.71 7.76
CA ALA A 21 -8.91 0.91 7.04
C ALA A 21 -8.77 0.77 5.53
N GLY A 22 -9.87 0.84 4.80
CA GLY A 22 -9.92 0.95 3.34
C GLY A 22 -9.19 -0.19 2.62
N VAL A 23 -8.39 0.17 1.64
CA VAL A 23 -7.63 -0.77 0.80
C VAL A 23 -6.60 -1.55 1.61
N GLY A 24 -5.82 -0.88 2.48
CA GLY A 24 -4.82 -1.54 3.31
C GLY A 24 -5.44 -2.61 4.21
N ARG A 25 -6.58 -2.32 4.86
CA ARG A 25 -7.29 -3.32 5.68
C ARG A 25 -7.87 -4.45 4.85
N ALA A 26 -8.36 -4.17 3.63
CA ALA A 26 -8.81 -5.22 2.73
C ALA A 26 -7.66 -6.13 2.30
N ALA A 27 -6.47 -5.57 2.01
CA ALA A 27 -5.27 -6.35 1.72
C ALA A 27 -4.84 -7.21 2.93
N VAL A 28 -4.88 -6.65 4.15
CA VAL A 28 -4.62 -7.40 5.39
C VAL A 28 -5.51 -8.63 5.49
N ARG A 29 -6.82 -8.49 5.25
CA ARG A 29 -7.76 -9.63 5.26
C ARG A 29 -7.40 -10.70 4.24
N GLU A 30 -7.05 -10.30 3.03
CA GLU A 30 -6.72 -11.26 1.97
C GLU A 30 -5.39 -12.00 2.26
N PHE A 31 -4.34 -11.32 2.75
CA PHE A 31 -3.12 -11.95 3.21
C PHE A 31 -3.35 -12.88 4.42
N ALA A 32 -4.19 -12.46 5.35
CA ALA A 32 -4.55 -13.27 6.52
C ALA A 32 -5.23 -14.60 6.13
N LYS A 33 -6.15 -14.57 5.14
CA LYS A 33 -6.77 -15.79 4.58
C LYS A 33 -5.74 -16.74 3.98
N ALA A 34 -4.61 -16.23 3.49
CA ALA A 34 -3.50 -17.03 2.98
C ALA A 34 -2.55 -17.51 4.10
N GLY A 35 -2.84 -17.21 5.37
CA GLY A 35 -2.06 -17.65 6.52
C GLY A 35 -0.82 -16.80 6.82
N ALA A 36 -0.73 -15.58 6.28
CA ALA A 36 0.41 -14.68 6.49
C ALA A 36 0.47 -14.15 7.92
N HIS A 37 1.70 -13.85 8.37
CA HIS A 37 1.97 -13.03 9.56
C HIS A 37 2.13 -11.57 9.12
N ILE A 38 1.47 -10.63 9.82
CA ILE A 38 1.32 -9.28 9.28
C ILE A 38 1.77 -8.20 10.26
N GLY A 39 2.72 -7.36 9.84
CA GLY A 39 3.04 -6.08 10.45
C GLY A 39 2.05 -5.02 10.00
N LEU A 40 1.28 -4.48 10.92
CA LEU A 40 0.18 -3.55 10.70
C LEU A 40 0.63 -2.12 11.03
N LEU A 41 0.86 -1.29 10.02
CA LEU A 41 1.33 0.08 10.17
C LEU A 41 0.23 1.10 9.86
N ALA A 42 -0.13 1.93 10.82
CA ALA A 42 -0.94 3.13 10.66
C ALA A 42 -0.83 3.99 11.91
N ARG A 43 -1.34 5.22 11.91
CA ARG A 43 -1.27 6.11 13.06
C ARG A 43 -2.24 5.72 14.19
N GLY A 44 -3.45 5.34 13.82
CA GLY A 44 -4.54 5.06 14.77
C GLY A 44 -4.50 3.64 15.32
N ARG A 45 -4.29 3.51 16.64
CA ARG A 45 -4.18 2.22 17.32
C ARG A 45 -5.46 1.37 17.25
N GLU A 46 -6.62 1.99 17.45
CA GLU A 46 -7.92 1.31 17.46
C GLU A 46 -8.20 0.56 16.13
N GLY A 47 -7.94 1.24 15.00
CA GLY A 47 -8.09 0.61 13.69
C GLY A 47 -7.13 -0.55 13.45
N LEU A 48 -5.90 -0.46 13.99
CA LEU A 48 -4.91 -1.53 13.94
C LEU A 48 -5.30 -2.72 14.81
N GLU A 49 -5.87 -2.49 15.99
CA GLU A 49 -6.39 -3.55 16.86
C GLU A 49 -7.56 -4.31 16.20
N GLY A 50 -8.42 -3.57 15.47
CA GLY A 50 -9.45 -4.19 14.66
C GLY A 50 -8.89 -5.08 13.55
N ALA A 51 -7.85 -4.62 12.86
CA ALA A 51 -7.17 -5.40 11.82
C ALA A 51 -6.42 -6.62 12.41
N ALA A 52 -5.80 -6.46 13.58
CA ALA A 52 -5.11 -7.56 14.27
C ALA A 52 -6.05 -8.70 14.61
N ARG A 53 -7.23 -8.41 15.18
CA ARG A 53 -8.26 -9.44 15.45
C ARG A 53 -8.66 -10.21 14.20
N GLU A 54 -8.72 -9.55 13.04
CA GLU A 54 -9.04 -10.20 11.76
C GLU A 54 -7.93 -11.16 11.33
N VAL A 55 -6.65 -10.79 11.50
CA VAL A 55 -5.51 -11.66 11.21
C VAL A 55 -5.48 -12.86 12.16
N GLU A 56 -5.64 -12.63 13.44
CA GLU A 56 -5.61 -13.67 14.48
C GLU A 56 -6.75 -14.67 14.32
N SER A 57 -7.92 -14.22 13.89
CA SER A 57 -9.08 -15.09 13.61
C SER A 57 -8.84 -16.13 12.51
N THR A 58 -7.83 -15.92 11.66
CA THR A 58 -7.41 -16.86 10.60
C THR A 58 -6.20 -17.71 11.00
N GLY A 59 -5.70 -17.58 12.24
CA GLY A 59 -4.52 -18.28 12.74
C GLY A 59 -3.18 -17.60 12.42
N GLY A 60 -3.20 -16.42 11.75
CA GLY A 60 -2.03 -15.60 11.52
C GLY A 60 -1.58 -14.87 12.79
N LYS A 61 -0.35 -14.31 12.76
CA LYS A 61 0.15 -13.42 13.80
C LYS A 61 0.08 -11.97 13.31
N ALA A 62 -0.41 -11.08 14.15
CA ALA A 62 -0.43 -9.64 13.86
C ALA A 62 0.54 -8.89 14.80
N LEU A 63 1.27 -7.93 14.24
CA LEU A 63 2.09 -7.01 15.03
C LEU A 63 1.58 -5.58 14.79
N ILE A 64 1.02 -4.98 15.82
CA ILE A 64 0.48 -3.62 15.81
C ILE A 64 1.62 -2.62 15.98
N LEU A 65 1.82 -1.75 15.00
CA LEU A 65 2.88 -0.76 14.95
C LEU A 65 2.30 0.63 14.62
N PRO A 66 1.92 1.41 15.64
CA PRO A 66 1.53 2.80 15.42
C PRO A 66 2.68 3.58 14.78
N THR A 67 2.49 4.02 13.53
CA THR A 67 3.55 4.57 12.69
C THR A 67 3.01 5.73 11.86
N ASP A 68 3.66 6.88 11.90
CA ASP A 68 3.50 7.91 10.88
C ASP A 68 4.49 7.65 9.74
N VAL A 69 3.99 7.29 8.57
CA VAL A 69 4.84 6.98 7.40
C VAL A 69 5.62 8.18 6.88
N ALA A 70 5.27 9.40 7.26
CA ALA A 70 6.04 10.61 6.94
C ALA A 70 7.34 10.73 7.77
N ASP A 71 7.49 9.92 8.78
CA ASP A 71 8.69 9.82 9.62
C ASP A 71 9.48 8.55 9.24
N HIS A 72 10.60 8.74 8.57
CA HIS A 72 11.44 7.62 8.11
C HIS A 72 12.02 6.79 9.25
N GLN A 73 12.26 7.38 10.43
CA GLN A 73 12.79 6.67 11.60
C GLN A 73 11.72 5.72 12.18
N GLN A 74 10.47 6.16 12.24
CA GLN A 74 9.36 5.31 12.66
C GLN A 74 9.14 4.15 11.68
N VAL A 75 9.26 4.39 10.37
CA VAL A 75 9.13 3.34 9.35
C VAL A 75 10.24 2.31 9.48
N GLU A 76 11.49 2.75 9.66
CA GLU A 76 12.64 1.86 9.83
C GLU A 76 12.53 1.04 11.15
N ALA A 77 12.15 1.68 12.25
CA ALA A 77 11.92 1.01 13.53
C ALA A 77 10.80 -0.03 13.43
N ALA A 78 9.72 0.29 12.72
CA ALA A 78 8.63 -0.65 12.47
C ALA A 78 9.08 -1.86 11.65
N ALA A 79 9.85 -1.66 10.59
CA ALA A 79 10.41 -2.73 9.78
C ALA A 79 11.34 -3.65 10.59
N GLN A 80 12.17 -3.07 11.45
CA GLN A 80 13.05 -3.82 12.35
C GLN A 80 12.22 -4.67 13.32
N ALA A 81 11.22 -4.08 13.98
CA ALA A 81 10.35 -4.80 14.92
C ALA A 81 9.60 -5.97 14.26
N VAL A 82 9.21 -5.83 12.98
CA VAL A 82 8.58 -6.93 12.22
C VAL A 82 9.58 -8.07 12.03
N GLU A 83 10.82 -7.80 11.58
CA GLU A 83 11.81 -8.86 11.38
C GLU A 83 12.18 -9.57 12.69
N GLU A 84 12.30 -8.83 13.79
CA GLU A 84 12.59 -9.40 15.11
C GLU A 84 11.48 -10.31 15.65
N LYS A 85 10.21 -9.94 15.41
CA LYS A 85 9.07 -10.63 16.05
C LYS A 85 8.37 -11.63 15.13
N LEU A 86 8.33 -11.38 13.82
CA LEU A 86 7.62 -12.22 12.86
C LEU A 86 8.58 -12.96 11.92
N GLY A 87 9.77 -12.43 11.71
CA GLY A 87 10.79 -12.98 10.81
C GLY A 87 11.01 -12.12 9.56
N PRO A 88 11.85 -12.57 8.64
CA PRO A 88 12.23 -11.80 7.46
C PRO A 88 11.01 -11.37 6.62
N ILE A 89 10.96 -10.09 6.27
CA ILE A 89 9.84 -9.50 5.52
C ILE A 89 9.87 -10.01 4.07
N ASP A 90 8.87 -10.77 3.67
CA ASP A 90 8.72 -11.30 2.31
C ASP A 90 7.99 -10.33 1.39
N ILE A 91 6.99 -9.60 1.91
CA ILE A 91 6.15 -8.68 1.13
C ILE A 91 6.00 -7.35 1.88
N TRP A 92 6.13 -6.24 1.15
CA TRP A 92 5.86 -4.90 1.66
C TRP A 92 4.81 -4.19 0.80
N VAL A 93 3.72 -3.76 1.42
CA VAL A 93 2.63 -3.03 0.75
C VAL A 93 2.61 -1.57 1.20
N ASN A 94 2.85 -0.66 0.27
CA ASN A 94 2.76 0.77 0.48
C ASN A 94 1.35 1.27 0.08
N ASP A 95 0.45 1.40 1.06
CA ASP A 95 -0.92 1.88 0.84
C ASP A 95 -1.25 3.18 1.60
N ALA A 96 -0.51 3.50 2.68
CA ALA A 96 -0.78 4.70 3.48
C ALA A 96 -0.83 5.97 2.63
N MET A 97 -1.90 6.75 2.78
CA MET A 97 -2.08 7.99 2.03
C MET A 97 -2.92 9.02 2.79
N THR A 98 -2.82 10.25 2.36
CA THR A 98 -3.75 11.33 2.72
C THR A 98 -4.01 12.21 1.50
N THR A 99 -5.12 12.93 1.51
CA THR A 99 -5.51 13.83 0.42
C THR A 99 -6.28 15.02 0.96
N ILE A 100 -6.39 16.06 0.11
CA ILE A 100 -7.19 17.24 0.35
C ILE A 100 -8.04 17.47 -0.89
N PHE A 101 -9.35 17.62 -0.68
CA PHE A 101 -10.28 18.00 -1.73
C PHE A 101 -10.56 19.49 -1.65
N ALA A 102 -9.89 20.29 -2.47
CA ALA A 102 -10.07 21.74 -2.49
C ALA A 102 -9.60 22.34 -3.82
N PRO A 103 -10.13 23.51 -4.24
CA PRO A 103 -9.49 24.33 -5.26
C PRO A 103 -8.02 24.61 -4.88
N PHE A 104 -7.10 24.50 -5.82
CA PHE A 104 -5.65 24.62 -5.55
C PHE A 104 -5.31 25.92 -4.79
N ARG A 105 -5.92 27.04 -5.18
CA ARG A 105 -5.72 28.35 -4.52
C ARG A 105 -6.12 28.43 -3.04
N GLN A 106 -6.82 27.41 -2.53
CA GLN A 106 -7.26 27.31 -1.13
C GLN A 106 -6.43 26.32 -0.31
N ILE A 107 -5.49 25.62 -0.94
CA ILE A 107 -4.61 24.67 -0.26
C ILE A 107 -3.39 25.44 0.26
N THR A 108 -3.09 25.31 1.56
CA THR A 108 -1.91 25.95 2.14
C THR A 108 -0.63 25.14 1.83
N PRO A 109 0.55 25.79 1.84
CA PRO A 109 1.83 25.11 1.68
C PRO A 109 2.02 23.94 2.66
N GLU A 110 1.62 24.10 3.93
CA GLU A 110 1.74 23.10 4.99
C GLU A 110 0.85 21.89 4.71
N GLU A 111 -0.36 22.12 4.23
CA GLU A 111 -1.28 21.07 3.82
C GLU A 111 -0.75 20.28 2.62
N TYR A 112 -0.22 21.00 1.63
CA TYR A 112 0.39 20.39 0.45
C TYR A 112 1.62 19.56 0.83
N LYS A 113 2.50 20.14 1.68
CA LYS A 113 3.67 19.47 2.24
C LYS A 113 3.26 18.18 2.94
N ARG A 114 2.31 18.26 3.88
CA ARG A 114 1.84 17.07 4.62
C ARG A 114 1.27 15.98 3.71
N ALA A 115 0.49 16.35 2.71
CA ALA A 115 -0.04 15.40 1.74
C ALA A 115 1.09 14.70 0.95
N THR A 116 2.12 15.45 0.58
CA THR A 116 3.31 14.92 -0.12
C THR A 116 4.13 14.01 0.79
N GLU A 117 4.38 14.41 2.03
CA GLU A 117 5.14 13.64 3.02
C GLU A 117 4.50 12.29 3.30
N VAL A 118 3.19 12.26 3.50
CA VAL A 118 2.47 11.00 3.78
C VAL A 118 2.33 10.14 2.53
N THR A 119 1.83 10.73 1.42
CA THR A 119 1.39 9.94 0.26
C THR A 119 2.54 9.58 -0.66
N TYR A 120 3.57 10.42 -0.78
CA TYR A 120 4.73 10.15 -1.62
C TYR A 120 5.96 9.73 -0.80
N LEU A 121 6.45 10.57 0.12
CA LEU A 121 7.65 10.24 0.86
C LEU A 121 7.46 9.02 1.76
N GLY A 122 6.26 8.80 2.32
CA GLY A 122 5.94 7.58 3.05
C GLY A 122 6.10 6.31 2.22
N VAL A 123 5.77 6.36 0.93
CA VAL A 123 6.03 5.26 -0.02
C VAL A 123 7.52 5.09 -0.27
N VAL A 124 8.27 6.18 -0.42
CA VAL A 124 9.73 6.14 -0.58
C VAL A 124 10.38 5.51 0.65
N TYR A 125 10.03 5.95 1.86
CA TYR A 125 10.61 5.45 3.11
C TYR A 125 10.27 3.97 3.34
N GLY A 126 9.02 3.57 3.09
CA GLY A 126 8.63 2.16 3.14
C GLY A 126 9.40 1.30 2.14
N THR A 127 9.61 1.80 0.93
CA THR A 127 10.40 1.13 -0.09
C THR A 127 11.87 1.00 0.31
N MET A 128 12.48 2.05 0.88
CA MET A 128 13.86 2.00 1.37
C MET A 128 14.03 0.97 2.49
N ALA A 129 13.11 0.96 3.47
CA ALA A 129 13.13 0.01 4.58
C ALA A 129 12.98 -1.45 4.10
N ALA A 130 12.10 -1.68 3.11
CA ALA A 130 11.90 -2.99 2.51
C ALA A 130 13.13 -3.43 1.70
N LEU A 131 13.61 -2.60 0.79
CA LEU A 131 14.75 -2.92 -0.09
C LEU A 131 16.02 -3.24 0.68
N LYS A 132 16.37 -2.46 1.70
CA LYS A 132 17.53 -2.70 2.56
C LYS A 132 17.58 -4.14 3.07
N ARG A 133 16.42 -4.73 3.36
CA ARG A 133 16.26 -6.08 3.90
C ARG A 133 16.16 -7.15 2.81
N MET A 134 15.39 -6.85 1.78
CA MET A 134 15.14 -7.76 0.68
C MET A 134 16.36 -7.97 -0.21
N LEU A 135 17.13 -6.93 -0.52
CA LEU A 135 18.35 -7.02 -1.34
C LEU A 135 19.44 -7.86 -0.65
N ALA A 136 19.57 -7.78 0.68
CA ALA A 136 20.51 -8.62 1.42
C ALA A 136 20.26 -10.13 1.26
N ARG A 137 19.04 -10.50 0.88
CA ARG A 137 18.61 -11.90 0.65
C ARG A 137 18.30 -12.18 -0.82
N ASP A 138 18.40 -11.15 -1.65
CA ASP A 138 17.95 -11.11 -3.05
C ASP A 138 16.56 -11.74 -3.27
N ARG A 139 15.64 -11.46 -2.34
CA ARG A 139 14.29 -12.02 -2.33
C ARG A 139 13.29 -11.06 -1.66
N GLY A 140 12.15 -10.87 -2.28
CA GLY A 140 11.02 -10.12 -1.74
C GLY A 140 10.16 -9.47 -2.80
N ALA A 141 8.99 -9.01 -2.39
CA ALA A 141 8.05 -8.30 -3.24
C ALA A 141 7.63 -6.97 -2.60
N ILE A 142 7.63 -5.90 -3.39
CA ILE A 142 7.12 -4.60 -2.98
C ILE A 142 5.90 -4.29 -3.85
N VAL A 143 4.78 -3.96 -3.21
CA VAL A 143 3.56 -3.56 -3.90
C VAL A 143 3.28 -2.09 -3.61
N GLN A 144 3.30 -1.27 -4.65
CA GLN A 144 2.93 0.14 -4.59
C GLN A 144 1.46 0.31 -4.92
N VAL A 145 0.69 0.86 -4.01
CA VAL A 145 -0.72 1.19 -4.28
C VAL A 145 -0.80 2.50 -5.04
N GLY A 146 -0.93 2.38 -6.35
CA GLY A 146 -1.08 3.47 -7.30
C GLY A 146 -2.52 3.97 -7.43
N SER A 147 -2.79 4.69 -8.50
CA SER A 147 -4.11 5.19 -8.87
C SER A 147 -4.18 5.48 -10.36
N ALA A 148 -5.35 5.33 -10.97
CA ALA A 148 -5.64 5.84 -12.31
C ALA A 148 -5.31 7.34 -12.44
N LEU A 149 -5.42 8.09 -11.33
CA LEU A 149 -5.08 9.52 -11.27
C LEU A 149 -3.57 9.81 -11.38
N ALA A 150 -2.71 8.79 -11.35
CA ALA A 150 -1.30 8.93 -11.70
C ALA A 150 -1.08 9.12 -13.22
N TYR A 151 -2.06 8.78 -14.04
CA TYR A 151 -2.04 8.93 -15.50
C TYR A 151 -2.92 10.07 -15.97
N ARG A 152 -4.08 10.24 -15.34
CA ARG A 152 -5.01 11.31 -15.66
C ARG A 152 -5.50 12.00 -14.41
N SER A 153 -4.97 13.18 -14.16
CA SER A 153 -5.36 14.02 -13.04
C SER A 153 -6.78 14.57 -13.18
N ILE A 154 -7.41 14.83 -12.03
CA ILE A 154 -8.73 15.47 -11.96
C ILE A 154 -8.65 16.78 -11.15
N PRO A 155 -9.59 17.72 -11.32
CA PRO A 155 -9.65 18.93 -10.50
C PRO A 155 -9.76 18.60 -9.01
N LEU A 156 -9.41 19.56 -8.17
CA LEU A 156 -9.60 19.55 -6.71
C LEU A 156 -8.71 18.56 -5.94
N GLN A 157 -7.86 17.80 -6.61
CA GLN A 157 -6.96 16.80 -6.00
C GLN A 157 -5.49 17.00 -6.40
N ALA A 158 -5.02 18.22 -6.60
CA ALA A 158 -3.65 18.48 -7.03
C ALA A 158 -2.57 17.82 -6.15
N PRO A 159 -2.63 17.81 -4.80
CA PRO A 159 -1.65 17.13 -3.97
C PRO A 159 -1.63 15.61 -4.18
N TYR A 160 -2.80 15.00 -4.29
CA TYR A 160 -2.93 13.56 -4.49
C TYR A 160 -2.45 13.12 -5.88
N CYS A 161 -2.90 13.79 -6.92
CA CYS A 161 -2.49 13.49 -8.30
C CYS A 161 -0.98 13.66 -8.47
N GLY A 162 -0.40 14.73 -7.93
CA GLY A 162 1.04 14.95 -7.92
C GLY A 162 1.80 13.84 -7.20
N ALA A 163 1.36 13.46 -6.00
CA ALA A 163 1.97 12.39 -5.23
C ALA A 163 1.89 11.03 -5.95
N LYS A 164 0.73 10.66 -6.51
CA LYS A 164 0.56 9.39 -7.24
C LYS A 164 1.35 9.35 -8.54
N SER A 165 1.50 10.47 -9.24
CA SER A 165 2.40 10.59 -10.41
C SER A 165 3.87 10.46 -10.01
N ALA A 166 4.28 11.06 -8.89
CA ALA A 166 5.63 10.94 -8.35
C ALA A 166 5.96 9.49 -7.96
N ILE A 167 5.03 8.77 -7.30
CA ILE A 167 5.19 7.35 -6.99
C ILE A 167 5.44 6.53 -8.26
N ARG A 168 4.71 6.79 -9.35
CA ARG A 168 4.91 6.10 -10.61
C ARG A 168 6.31 6.32 -11.17
N GLY A 169 6.73 7.59 -11.29
CA GLY A 169 8.07 7.94 -11.82
C GLY A 169 9.20 7.35 -10.97
N PHE A 170 9.09 7.46 -9.65
CA PHE A 170 10.02 6.85 -8.70
C PHE A 170 10.08 5.32 -8.86
N THR A 171 8.93 4.66 -8.92
CA THR A 171 8.85 3.19 -9.05
C THR A 171 9.45 2.72 -10.38
N ASP A 172 9.21 3.44 -11.48
CA ASP A 172 9.78 3.11 -12.79
C ASP A 172 11.31 3.21 -12.79
N SER A 173 11.88 4.26 -12.18
CA SER A 173 13.33 4.42 -12.03
C SER A 173 13.94 3.27 -11.23
N LEU A 174 13.40 3.00 -10.04
CA LEU A 174 13.88 1.94 -9.17
C LEU A 174 13.80 0.56 -9.83
N ARG A 175 12.76 0.31 -10.60
CA ARG A 175 12.62 -0.95 -11.36
C ARG A 175 13.75 -1.14 -12.37
N CYS A 176 14.19 -0.05 -13.04
CA CYS A 176 15.33 -0.12 -13.94
C CYS A 176 16.62 -0.50 -13.21
N GLU A 177 16.83 0.02 -12.01
CA GLU A 177 17.99 -0.33 -11.16
C GLU A 177 17.94 -1.82 -10.79
N LEU A 178 16.82 -2.32 -10.27
CA LEU A 178 16.65 -3.74 -9.92
C LEU A 178 16.88 -4.68 -11.12
N LEU A 179 16.42 -4.28 -12.31
CA LEU A 179 16.66 -5.05 -13.55
C LEU A 179 18.13 -5.01 -13.97
N HIS A 180 18.80 -3.87 -13.86
CA HIS A 180 20.23 -3.73 -14.13
C HIS A 180 21.05 -4.63 -13.22
N ASP A 181 20.72 -4.65 -11.93
CA ASP A 181 21.41 -5.45 -10.92
C ASP A 181 21.02 -6.94 -10.96
N ARG A 182 20.10 -7.32 -11.87
CA ARG A 182 19.54 -8.67 -11.99
C ARG A 182 18.95 -9.20 -10.68
N SER A 183 18.40 -8.32 -9.86
CA SER A 183 17.82 -8.69 -8.58
C SER A 183 16.56 -9.54 -8.74
N HIS A 184 16.36 -10.48 -7.83
CA HIS A 184 15.15 -11.26 -7.71
C HIS A 184 14.05 -10.54 -6.91
N VAL A 185 14.38 -9.43 -6.25
CA VAL A 185 13.39 -8.53 -5.64
C VAL A 185 12.56 -7.89 -6.76
N HIS A 186 11.24 -7.93 -6.63
CA HIS A 186 10.37 -7.29 -7.62
C HIS A 186 9.48 -6.20 -7.00
N ILE A 187 9.16 -5.23 -7.82
CA ILE A 187 8.27 -4.12 -7.45
C ILE A 187 7.15 -4.00 -8.46
N THR A 188 5.92 -4.10 -7.98
CA THR A 188 4.70 -4.02 -8.81
C THR A 188 3.86 -2.85 -8.36
N MET A 189 3.34 -2.08 -9.32
CA MET A 189 2.38 -1.03 -9.04
C MET A 189 0.97 -1.52 -9.36
N VAL A 190 0.04 -1.38 -8.40
CA VAL A 190 -1.38 -1.71 -8.59
C VAL A 190 -2.15 -0.42 -8.73
N GLN A 191 -2.70 -0.18 -9.91
CA GLN A 191 -3.43 1.05 -10.23
C GLN A 191 -4.90 0.90 -9.85
N MET A 192 -5.32 1.70 -8.87
CA MET A 192 -6.65 1.63 -8.28
C MET A 192 -7.66 2.49 -9.05
N PRO A 193 -8.88 1.99 -9.26
CA PRO A 193 -10.04 2.76 -9.70
C PRO A 193 -10.68 3.54 -8.55
N GLY A 194 -11.87 4.08 -8.77
CA GLY A 194 -12.73 4.57 -7.70
C GLY A 194 -13.12 3.44 -6.74
N LEU A 195 -12.83 3.59 -5.45
CA LEU A 195 -13.11 2.58 -4.42
C LEU A 195 -13.97 3.17 -3.31
N ASN A 196 -14.92 2.38 -2.82
CA ASN A 196 -15.74 2.75 -1.66
C ASN A 196 -14.93 2.56 -0.36
N THR A 197 -14.19 3.60 0.02
CA THR A 197 -13.31 3.58 1.19
C THR A 197 -13.65 4.72 2.15
N PRO A 198 -13.40 4.55 3.45
CA PRO A 198 -13.71 5.57 4.46
C PRO A 198 -12.94 6.88 4.29
N GLN A 199 -11.90 6.95 3.45
CA GLN A 199 -11.13 8.16 3.23
C GLN A 199 -11.98 9.39 2.88
N PHE A 200 -13.09 9.20 2.16
CA PHE A 200 -13.99 10.27 1.78
C PHE A 200 -14.72 10.90 2.98
N ASN A 201 -14.82 10.19 4.10
CA ASN A 201 -15.46 10.68 5.32
C ASN A 201 -14.51 11.52 6.19
N TRP A 202 -13.19 11.27 6.14
CA TRP A 202 -12.21 11.95 6.99
C TRP A 202 -11.17 12.79 6.26
N CYS A 203 -11.15 12.77 4.93
CA CYS A 203 -10.23 13.62 4.18
C CYS A 203 -10.58 15.10 4.40
N LYS A 204 -9.55 15.95 4.47
CA LYS A 204 -9.75 17.39 4.53
C LYS A 204 -10.42 17.86 3.24
N THR A 205 -11.47 18.67 3.37
CA THR A 205 -12.19 19.20 2.22
C THR A 205 -12.62 20.65 2.44
N ARG A 206 -12.63 21.43 1.36
CA ARG A 206 -13.24 22.78 1.29
C ARG A 206 -14.39 22.81 0.29
N LEU A 207 -14.92 21.64 -0.04
CA LEU A 207 -16.07 21.53 -0.92
C LEU A 207 -17.37 21.71 -0.12
N PRO A 208 -18.42 22.28 -0.72
CA PRO A 208 -19.72 22.45 -0.04
C PRO A 208 -20.43 21.12 0.25
N ARG A 209 -20.02 20.05 -0.41
CA ARG A 209 -20.51 18.67 -0.19
C ARG A 209 -19.35 17.74 0.05
N HIS A 210 -19.57 16.67 0.81
CA HIS A 210 -18.56 15.62 0.99
C HIS A 210 -18.13 15.04 -0.36
N PRO A 211 -16.81 14.90 -0.61
CA PRO A 211 -16.34 14.28 -1.82
C PRO A 211 -16.80 12.82 -1.89
N GLN A 212 -16.99 12.34 -3.10
CA GLN A 212 -17.39 10.97 -3.40
C GLN A 212 -16.39 10.37 -4.39
N PRO A 213 -16.21 9.04 -4.39
CA PRO A 213 -15.40 8.39 -5.41
C PRO A 213 -16.03 8.58 -6.79
N VAL A 214 -15.19 8.72 -7.82
CA VAL A 214 -15.65 8.83 -9.22
C VAL A 214 -16.14 7.45 -9.70
N PRO A 215 -17.37 7.34 -10.21
CA PRO A 215 -17.87 6.08 -10.76
C PRO A 215 -17.05 5.57 -11.98
N PRO A 216 -17.00 4.25 -12.20
CA PRO A 216 -17.59 3.19 -11.39
C PRO A 216 -16.84 2.99 -10.08
N VAL A 217 -17.58 2.66 -9.01
CA VAL A 217 -17.04 2.48 -7.65
C VAL A 217 -17.02 1.00 -7.29
N TYR A 218 -15.86 0.50 -6.88
CA TYR A 218 -15.66 -0.89 -6.51
C TYR A 218 -15.49 -1.07 -5.00
N ALA A 219 -15.75 -2.28 -4.52
CA ALA A 219 -15.50 -2.65 -3.13
C ALA A 219 -13.99 -2.75 -2.86
N PRO A 220 -13.50 -2.35 -1.67
CA PRO A 220 -12.08 -2.42 -1.30
C PRO A 220 -11.50 -3.84 -1.41
N GLU A 221 -12.32 -4.87 -1.25
CA GLU A 221 -11.92 -6.28 -1.35
C GLU A 221 -11.38 -6.65 -2.74
N VAL A 222 -11.87 -5.99 -3.79
CA VAL A 222 -11.32 -6.14 -5.15
C VAL A 222 -9.86 -5.68 -5.19
N ALA A 223 -9.57 -4.56 -4.56
CA ALA A 223 -8.21 -4.03 -4.44
C ALA A 223 -7.33 -4.95 -3.57
N GLY A 224 -7.86 -5.46 -2.44
CA GLY A 224 -7.16 -6.40 -1.57
C GLY A 224 -6.69 -7.65 -2.33
N ARG A 225 -7.59 -8.30 -3.08
CA ARG A 225 -7.24 -9.46 -3.91
C ARG A 225 -6.20 -9.13 -4.99
N ALA A 226 -6.31 -7.96 -5.62
CA ALA A 226 -5.35 -7.53 -6.62
C ALA A 226 -3.95 -7.27 -6.03
N ILE A 227 -3.85 -6.73 -4.83
CA ILE A 227 -2.59 -6.53 -4.10
C ILE A 227 -1.94 -7.88 -3.78
N VAL A 228 -2.70 -8.84 -3.24
CA VAL A 228 -2.19 -10.19 -2.97
C VAL A 228 -1.71 -10.85 -4.25
N TRP A 229 -2.48 -10.78 -5.33
CA TRP A 229 -2.07 -11.33 -6.61
C TRP A 229 -0.77 -10.67 -7.12
N ALA A 230 -0.67 -9.34 -7.06
CA ALA A 230 0.51 -8.59 -7.50
C ALA A 230 1.77 -8.91 -6.69
N ALA A 231 1.63 -9.24 -5.40
CA ALA A 231 2.75 -9.64 -4.55
C ALA A 231 3.38 -10.98 -4.98
N HIS A 232 2.59 -11.86 -5.61
CA HIS A 232 3.04 -13.20 -6.03
C HIS A 232 3.32 -13.33 -7.53
N HIS A 233 3.09 -12.27 -8.31
CA HIS A 233 3.27 -12.29 -9.76
C HIS A 233 4.16 -11.13 -10.21
N LYS A 234 5.28 -11.44 -10.85
CA LYS A 234 6.20 -10.44 -11.39
C LYS A 234 5.55 -9.68 -12.54
N ARG A 235 4.96 -8.53 -12.24
CA ARG A 235 4.36 -7.62 -13.21
C ARG A 235 4.88 -6.21 -12.97
N ARG A 236 4.97 -5.42 -14.05
CA ARG A 236 5.29 -4.00 -13.94
C ARG A 236 4.14 -3.26 -13.28
N ASP A 237 2.98 -3.37 -13.88
CA ASP A 237 1.75 -2.73 -13.45
C ASP A 237 0.59 -3.74 -13.49
N LEU A 238 -0.32 -3.61 -12.54
CA LEU A 238 -1.61 -4.28 -12.54
C LEU A 238 -2.70 -3.19 -12.54
N LEU A 239 -3.48 -3.16 -13.61
CA LEU A 239 -4.62 -2.26 -13.74
C LEU A 239 -5.87 -3.00 -13.26
N ILE A 240 -6.54 -2.47 -12.25
CA ILE A 240 -7.87 -2.95 -11.89
C ILE A 240 -8.85 -2.34 -12.89
N PRO A 241 -9.68 -3.12 -13.59
CA PRO A 241 -10.60 -2.62 -14.61
C PRO A 241 -11.46 -1.48 -14.09
N CYS A 242 -11.36 -0.36 -14.78
CA CYS A 242 -12.23 0.80 -14.57
C CYS A 242 -12.67 1.26 -15.96
N SER A 243 -13.95 1.52 -16.17
CA SER A 243 -14.46 1.99 -17.45
C SER A 243 -13.83 3.32 -17.91
N SER A 244 -13.37 4.15 -16.96
CA SER A 244 -12.62 5.37 -17.28
C SER A 244 -11.18 5.10 -17.74
N CYS A 245 -10.62 3.89 -17.50
CA CYS A 245 -9.31 3.48 -18.01
C CYS A 245 -9.40 2.83 -19.40
N LEU A 246 -10.58 2.40 -19.84
CA LEU A 246 -10.82 1.76 -21.15
C LEU A 246 -10.98 2.76 -22.29
N GLY A 247 -11.01 4.05 -22.01
CA GLY A 247 -11.19 5.11 -23.01
C GLY A 247 -9.92 5.60 -23.70
N TYR A 248 -8.82 4.85 -23.68
CA TYR A 248 -7.57 5.14 -24.38
C TYR A 248 -7.11 3.94 -25.19
N SER A 249 -7.74 3.72 -26.29
CA SER A 249 -7.19 3.08 -27.48
C SER A 249 -6.80 4.18 -28.47
#